data_8829c3b50cb42073148dd96c21794709
#
_entry.id   8829c3b50cb42073148dd96c21794709
#
_cell.length_a   1.000
_cell.length_b   1.000
_cell.length_c   1.000
_cell.angle_alpha   90.00
_cell.angle_beta   90.00
_cell.angle_gamma   90.00
#
_symmetry.space_group_name_H-M   'P 1'
#
loop_
_entity.id
_entity.type
_entity.pdbx_description
1 polymer ?
#
loop_
_entity_poly.entity_id
_entity_poly.type
_entity_poly.pdbx_seq_one_letter_code
_entity_poly.pdbx_strand_id
1 'polypeptide(L)'
;MEEQTMGAQFISFAIPATQDPLKAFAGRRRADLHEYGHDPYSGTFGAIPGLTVTGCRFGTGAEAVLYCEEYAGKWENALAVRFTDEGQEWWLIAGWAPC
;
A
#
# COMPACT_ATOMS: atom_id res chain seq x y z
N MET A 1 26.45 -8.35 -9.76
CA MET A 1 26.17 -8.07 -9.22
C MET A 1 25.46 -7.77 -8.52
N GLU A 2 25.24 -8.01 -8.38
CA GLU A 2 24.48 -7.79 -7.82
C GLU A 2 24.13 -7.17 -6.94
N GLU A 3 23.84 -6.88 -6.81
CA GLU A 3 23.40 -6.16 -6.16
C GLU A 3 22.55 -6.21 -5.31
N GLN A 4 22.69 -6.50 -4.64
CA GLN A 4 21.81 -6.50 -3.84
C GLN A 4 21.32 -5.79 -3.12
N THR A 5 21.45 -5.93 -3.26
CA THR A 5 21.02 -4.81 -2.89
C THR A 5 19.74 -4.73 -2.21
N MET A 6 19.33 -3.60 -1.73
CA MET A 6 18.10 -3.42 -1.01
C MET A 6 16.95 -3.40 -1.94
N GLY A 7 16.19 -4.44 -1.94
CA GLY A 7 15.00 -4.53 -2.76
C GLY A 7 13.82 -3.87 -2.12
N ALA A 8 12.72 -3.92 -2.83
CA ALA A 8 11.43 -3.54 -2.30
C ALA A 8 10.40 -4.46 -2.93
N GLN A 9 9.34 -4.74 -2.17
CA GLN A 9 8.26 -5.56 -2.67
C GLN A 9 6.99 -4.73 -2.69
N PHE A 10 6.25 -4.85 -3.78
CA PHE A 10 4.99 -4.15 -3.92
C PHE A 10 3.92 -4.91 -3.17
N ILE A 11 3.25 -4.24 -2.23
CA ILE A 11 2.22 -4.88 -1.41
C ILE A 11 0.97 -4.01 -1.45
N SER A 12 -0.18 -4.66 -1.32
CA SER A 12 -1.45 -3.95 -1.37
C SER A 12 -2.53 -4.72 -0.64
N PHE A 13 -3.57 -3.99 -0.25
CA PHE A 13 -4.83 -4.60 0.18
C PHE A 13 -5.96 -3.63 -0.17
N ALA A 14 -7.18 -4.15 -0.21
CA ALA A 14 -8.35 -3.36 -0.55
C ALA A 14 -9.38 -3.43 0.56
N ILE A 15 -10.10 -2.32 0.73
CA ILE A 15 -11.20 -2.25 1.69
C ILE A 15 -12.39 -1.58 1.01
N PRO A 16 -13.62 -1.84 1.47
CA PRO A 16 -14.78 -1.10 0.93
C PRO A 16 -14.59 0.40 1.12
N ALA A 17 -15.06 1.18 0.15
CA ALA A 17 -14.87 2.63 0.19
C ALA A 17 -15.62 3.31 1.34
N THR A 18 -16.52 2.57 2.01
CA THR A 18 -17.21 3.08 3.20
C THR A 18 -16.32 3.09 4.44
N GLN A 19 -15.15 2.45 4.39
CA GLN A 19 -14.23 2.44 5.51
C GLN A 19 -13.18 3.53 5.36
N ASP A 20 -12.59 3.93 6.48
CA ASP A 20 -11.57 4.98 6.49
C ASP A 20 -10.22 4.37 6.13
N PRO A 21 -9.60 4.80 5.02
CA PRO A 21 -8.33 4.22 4.61
C PRO A 21 -7.19 4.50 5.60
N LEU A 22 -7.21 5.63 6.28
CA LEU A 22 -6.17 5.93 7.27
C LEU A 22 -6.24 4.97 8.45
N LYS A 23 -7.44 4.68 8.92
CA LYS A 23 -7.61 3.73 10.01
C LYS A 23 -7.24 2.31 9.59
N ALA A 24 -7.62 1.93 8.38
CA ALA A 24 -7.30 0.61 7.86
C ALA A 24 -5.80 0.43 7.72
N PHE A 25 -5.11 1.45 7.19
CA PHE A 25 -3.66 1.42 7.06
C PHE A 25 -2.99 1.32 8.43
N ALA A 26 -3.43 2.13 9.39
CA ALA A 26 -2.84 2.12 10.72
C ALA A 26 -3.01 0.77 11.39
N GLY A 27 -4.18 0.15 11.23
CA GLY A 27 -4.43 -1.17 11.79
C GLY A 27 -3.56 -2.25 11.17
N ARG A 28 -3.41 -2.21 9.83
CA ARG A 28 -2.57 -3.17 9.14
C ARG A 28 -1.11 -3.00 9.52
N ARG A 29 -0.65 -1.73 9.59
CA ARG A 29 0.72 -1.44 9.97
C ARG A 29 1.00 -1.93 11.39
N ARG A 30 0.07 -1.72 12.31
CA ARG A 30 0.23 -2.19 13.69
C ARG A 30 0.30 -3.71 13.75
N ALA A 31 -0.55 -4.39 12.98
CA ALA A 31 -0.55 -5.84 12.94
C ALA A 31 0.78 -6.38 12.39
N ASP A 32 1.28 -5.74 11.33
CA ASP A 32 2.56 -6.16 10.73
C ASP A 32 3.73 -5.90 11.69
N LEU A 33 3.71 -4.76 12.40
CA LEU A 33 4.74 -4.48 13.38
C LEU A 33 4.71 -5.50 14.53
N HIS A 34 3.52 -5.91 14.94
CA HIS A 34 3.38 -6.90 16.00
C HIS A 34 3.92 -8.26 15.57
N GLU A 35 3.63 -8.65 14.33
CA GLU A 35 4.01 -9.98 13.84
C GLU A 35 5.46 -10.05 13.39
N TYR A 36 5.96 -9.02 12.73
CA TYR A 36 7.28 -9.04 12.09
C TYR A 36 8.30 -8.12 12.76
N GLY A 37 7.90 -7.38 13.81
CA GLY A 37 8.79 -6.48 14.52
C GLY A 37 9.02 -5.18 13.76
N HIS A 38 9.93 -4.37 14.26
CA HIS A 38 10.21 -3.04 13.72
C HIS A 38 11.35 -3.03 12.71
N ASP A 39 11.60 -4.16 12.06
CA ASP A 39 12.62 -4.25 11.03
C ASP A 39 12.26 -3.35 9.85
N PRO A 40 13.09 -2.34 9.49
CA PRO A 40 12.77 -1.46 8.37
C PRO A 40 12.81 -2.16 7.02
N TYR A 41 13.24 -3.40 6.97
CA TYR A 41 13.30 -4.19 5.74
C TYR A 41 12.39 -5.42 5.79
N SER A 42 11.30 -5.33 6.55
CA SER A 42 10.42 -6.50 6.72
C SER A 42 9.61 -6.84 5.47
N GLY A 43 9.52 -5.91 4.49
CA GLY A 43 8.70 -6.12 3.31
C GLY A 43 7.21 -6.04 3.59
N THR A 44 6.81 -5.45 4.71
CA THR A 44 5.41 -5.34 5.12
C THR A 44 5.03 -3.88 5.30
N PHE A 45 3.74 -3.62 5.59
CA PHE A 45 3.29 -2.26 5.87
C PHE A 45 3.96 -1.67 7.10
N GLY A 46 4.51 -2.51 7.99
CA GLY A 46 5.29 -2.01 9.11
C GLY A 46 6.52 -1.24 8.69
N ALA A 47 7.06 -1.52 7.49
CA ALA A 47 8.23 -0.82 6.96
C ALA A 47 7.87 0.43 6.16
N ILE A 48 6.59 0.69 5.90
CA ILE A 48 6.15 1.86 5.13
C ILE A 48 5.86 2.99 6.11
N PRO A 49 6.39 4.21 5.86
CA PRO A 49 6.31 5.29 6.87
C PRO A 49 4.91 5.85 7.08
N GLY A 50 4.04 5.83 6.06
CA GLY A 50 2.72 6.40 6.23
C GLY A 50 1.85 6.18 5.00
N LEU A 51 0.72 6.87 4.96
CA LEU A 51 -0.26 6.75 3.88
C LEU A 51 -0.63 8.12 3.35
N THR A 52 -0.64 8.26 2.03
CA THR A 52 -1.16 9.44 1.36
C THR A 52 -2.50 9.07 0.72
N VAL A 53 -3.58 9.69 1.18
CA VAL A 53 -4.90 9.48 0.60
C VAL A 53 -5.04 10.42 -0.58
N THR A 54 -5.28 9.86 -1.77
CA THR A 54 -5.38 10.64 -2.99
C THR A 54 -6.82 10.80 -3.40
N GLY A 55 -7.07 11.73 -4.34
CA GLY A 55 -8.37 11.87 -4.97
C GLY A 55 -8.51 11.06 -6.25
N CYS A 56 -7.56 10.18 -6.55
CA CYS A 56 -7.56 9.42 -7.80
C CYS A 56 -8.62 8.32 -7.77
N ARG A 57 -9.27 8.11 -8.91
CA ARG A 57 -10.29 7.08 -9.09
C ARG A 57 -10.03 6.34 -10.38
N PHE A 58 -10.22 5.03 -10.34
CA PHE A 58 -9.98 4.16 -11.49
C PHE A 58 -11.19 3.27 -11.72
N GLY A 59 -11.37 2.88 -12.98
CA GLY A 59 -12.48 2.02 -13.36
C GLY A 59 -12.30 0.56 -13.01
N THR A 60 -11.06 0.14 -12.73
CA THR A 60 -10.75 -1.24 -12.38
C THR A 60 -9.66 -1.29 -11.33
N GLY A 61 -9.60 -2.41 -10.61
CA GLY A 61 -8.52 -2.63 -9.66
C GLY A 61 -7.16 -2.74 -10.34
N ALA A 62 -7.12 -3.29 -11.55
CA ALA A 62 -5.87 -3.42 -12.29
C ALA A 62 -5.25 -2.06 -12.61
N GLU A 63 -6.07 -1.10 -13.02
CA GLU A 63 -5.59 0.26 -13.27
C GLU A 63 -5.08 0.91 -12.01
N ALA A 64 -5.78 0.71 -10.90
CA ALA A 64 -5.37 1.26 -9.61
C ALA A 64 -4.02 0.70 -9.18
N VAL A 65 -3.81 -0.60 -9.36
CA VAL A 65 -2.54 -1.25 -9.01
C VAL A 65 -1.40 -0.68 -9.86
N LEU A 66 -1.62 -0.54 -11.17
CA LEU A 66 -0.58 -0.01 -12.06
C LEU A 66 -0.20 1.41 -11.68
N TYR A 67 -1.18 2.24 -11.32
CA TYR A 67 -0.90 3.60 -10.89
C TYR A 67 -0.03 3.59 -9.62
N CYS A 68 -0.40 2.77 -8.65
CA CYS A 68 0.36 2.72 -7.39
C CYS A 68 1.76 2.15 -7.60
N GLU A 69 1.91 1.16 -8.48
CA GLU A 69 3.25 0.63 -8.78
C GLU A 69 4.14 1.71 -9.35
N GLU A 70 3.59 2.61 -10.15
CA GLU A 70 4.39 3.64 -10.80
C GLU A 70 4.67 4.84 -9.90
N TYR A 71 3.69 5.23 -9.08
CA TYR A 71 3.77 6.50 -8.37
C TYR A 71 4.05 6.39 -6.87
N ALA A 72 3.89 5.22 -6.27
CA ALA A 72 4.31 5.02 -4.89
C ALA A 72 5.80 4.72 -4.89
N GLY A 73 6.60 5.56 -4.25
CA GLY A 73 8.04 5.38 -4.24
C GLY A 73 8.50 4.48 -3.10
N LYS A 74 9.68 3.87 -3.28
CA LYS A 74 10.38 3.21 -2.20
C LYS A 74 10.72 4.25 -1.13
N TRP A 75 10.63 3.86 0.13
CA TRP A 75 10.94 4.73 1.27
C TRP A 75 9.94 5.86 1.44
N GLU A 76 8.87 5.86 0.65
CA GLU A 76 7.83 6.87 0.70
C GLU A 76 6.54 6.27 1.21
N ASN A 77 5.53 7.11 1.38
CA ASN A 77 4.23 6.66 1.82
C ASN A 77 3.58 5.73 0.82
N ALA A 78 2.77 4.82 1.32
CA ALA A 78 1.83 4.10 0.47
C ALA A 78 0.78 5.06 -0.05
N LEU A 79 0.06 4.67 -1.09
CA LEU A 79 -1.01 5.47 -1.66
C LEU A 79 -2.34 4.79 -1.44
N ALA A 80 -3.38 5.59 -1.19
CA ALA A 80 -4.75 5.12 -1.18
C ALA A 80 -5.46 5.73 -2.38
N VAL A 81 -5.97 4.88 -3.26
CA VAL A 81 -6.71 5.31 -4.45
C VAL A 81 -8.03 4.56 -4.50
N ARG A 82 -9.02 5.13 -5.18
CA ARG A 82 -10.31 4.47 -5.33
C ARG A 82 -10.40 3.73 -6.65
N PHE A 83 -11.11 2.63 -6.64
CA PHE A 83 -11.44 1.92 -7.86
C PHE A 83 -12.83 1.31 -7.72
N THR A 84 -13.40 0.94 -8.88
CA THR A 84 -14.72 0.32 -8.93
C THR A 84 -14.56 -1.13 -9.35
N ASP A 85 -15.26 -2.02 -8.68
CA ASP A 85 -15.30 -3.43 -9.06
C ASP A 85 -16.72 -3.92 -8.86
N GLU A 86 -17.32 -4.44 -9.93
CA GLU A 86 -18.68 -4.97 -9.92
C GLU A 86 -19.69 -3.98 -9.35
N GLY A 87 -19.54 -2.72 -9.73
CA GLY A 87 -20.46 -1.67 -9.29
C GLY A 87 -20.23 -1.17 -7.88
N GLN A 88 -19.24 -1.66 -7.17
CA GLN A 88 -18.93 -1.26 -5.81
C GLN A 88 -17.62 -0.49 -5.78
N GLU A 89 -17.54 0.52 -4.93
CA GLU A 89 -16.30 1.28 -4.77
C GLU A 89 -15.43 0.73 -3.65
N TRP A 90 -14.13 0.77 -3.89
CA TRP A 90 -13.11 0.25 -2.99
C TRP A 90 -11.98 1.26 -2.85
N TRP A 91 -11.29 1.19 -1.72
CA TRP A 91 -9.98 1.81 -1.58
C TRP A 91 -8.92 0.74 -1.83
N LEU A 92 -7.97 1.04 -2.70
CA LEU A 92 -6.74 0.24 -2.79
C LEU A 92 -5.67 0.97 -2.01
N ILE A 93 -5.04 0.28 -1.08
CA ILE A 93 -3.92 0.81 -0.29
C ILE A 93 -2.70 0.01 -0.70
N ALA A 94 -1.73 0.69 -1.28
CA ALA A 94 -0.61 -0.01 -1.93
C ALA A 94 0.67 0.80 -1.85
N GLY A 95 1.78 0.10 -1.76
CA GLY A 95 3.07 0.77 -1.72
C GLY A 95 4.21 -0.21 -1.87
N TRP A 96 5.42 0.33 -1.94
CA TRP A 96 6.65 -0.45 -2.02
C TRP A 96 7.25 -0.54 -0.63
N ALA A 97 7.30 -1.74 -0.11
CA ALA A 97 7.86 -1.98 1.21
C ALA A 97 9.31 -2.45 1.06
N PRO A 98 10.26 -1.81 1.74
CA PRO A 98 11.65 -2.26 1.70
C PRO A 98 11.79 -3.68 2.24
N CYS A 99 12.62 -4.46 1.60
CA CYS A 99 12.85 -5.83 2.03
C CYS A 99 14.29 -6.29 1.75
#